data_510e4eeb7c46aeadd223b2cf9779bf45
#
_entry.id   510e4eeb7c46aeadd223b2cf9779bf45
#
_cell.length_a   1.000
_cell.length_b   1.000
_cell.length_c   1.000
_cell.angle_alpha   90.00
_cell.angle_beta   90.00
_cell.angle_gamma   90.00
#
_symmetry.space_group_name_H-M   'P 1'
#
loop_
_entity.id
_entity.type
_entity.pdbx_description
1 polymer ?
#
loop_
_entity_poly.entity_id
_entity_poly.type
_entity_poly.pdbx_seq_one_letter_code
_entity_poly.pdbx_strand_id
1 'polypeptide(L)'
;MKKRSQVLETVVHGVFLLLGLITVGCVLLISVYLIVSGIPAIQKIGLVPFLFGKTWASTAAEPSYGILPFILTSVYGTAGAIVLGVPLGFLTAVYLAKVAPPRLKTVLELAVSLLAGIPSVVYGLVGMLVLVPGIRKVFHLADGASLLAAIVVLAIMILPSIIKVSVTALEAVPPEYEDASLALGATPIETYFKVSVPAAKSGIAAAVVLGVGRAIGEAMAVMMVSGNVPNMPSLFQSVRFLTTAVASEMSYSSGLQRQALFSIALVLFLFIMLINATLNFFLKRNKEGDK
;
A
#
# COMPACT_ATOMS: atom_id res chain seq x y z
N MET A 1 -31.17 -10.21 37.25
CA MET A 1 -29.91 -10.20 36.44
C MET A 1 -30.17 -10.03 34.94
N LYS A 2 -31.09 -10.75 34.28
CA LYS A 2 -31.38 -10.64 32.82
C LYS A 2 -31.71 -9.23 32.29
N LYS A 3 -32.52 -8.42 33.03
CA LYS A 3 -32.88 -7.05 32.59
C LYS A 3 -31.71 -6.08 32.53
N ARG A 4 -30.72 -6.22 33.43
CA ARG A 4 -29.52 -5.37 33.48
C ARG A 4 -28.53 -5.71 32.34
N SER A 5 -28.46 -6.99 31.95
CA SER A 5 -27.70 -7.45 30.78
C SER A 5 -28.29 -6.92 29.48
N GLN A 6 -29.61 -6.95 29.31
CA GLN A 6 -30.31 -6.44 28.12
C GLN A 6 -30.13 -4.93 27.95
N VAL A 7 -30.16 -4.14 29.00
CA VAL A 7 -29.92 -2.69 28.95
C VAL A 7 -28.48 -2.41 28.55
N LEU A 8 -27.53 -3.16 29.13
CA LEU A 8 -26.10 -3.01 28.76
C LEU A 8 -25.86 -3.36 27.28
N GLU A 9 -26.42 -4.46 26.79
CA GLU A 9 -26.32 -4.86 25.37
C GLU A 9 -26.91 -3.80 24.45
N THR A 10 -28.06 -3.22 24.78
CA THR A 10 -28.70 -2.16 23.99
C THR A 10 -27.82 -0.90 23.95
N VAL A 11 -27.24 -0.50 25.10
CA VAL A 11 -26.35 0.65 25.16
C VAL A 11 -25.07 0.41 24.35
N VAL A 12 -24.44 -0.77 24.50
CA VAL A 12 -23.24 -1.14 23.76
C VAL A 12 -23.51 -1.17 22.24
N HIS A 13 -24.66 -1.75 21.84
CA HIS A 13 -25.08 -1.75 20.43
C HIS A 13 -25.28 -0.32 19.89
N GLY A 14 -25.93 0.55 20.66
CA GLY A 14 -26.10 1.96 20.31
C GLY A 14 -24.77 2.71 20.17
N VAL A 15 -23.82 2.45 21.07
CA VAL A 15 -22.46 3.03 20.98
C VAL A 15 -21.73 2.55 19.72
N PHE A 16 -21.75 1.25 19.42
CA PHE A 16 -21.10 0.74 18.21
C PHE A 16 -21.75 1.27 16.93
N LEU A 17 -23.09 1.37 16.90
CA LEU A 17 -23.78 1.99 15.77
C LEU A 17 -23.35 3.45 15.59
N LEU A 18 -23.32 4.23 16.68
CA LEU A 18 -22.89 5.63 16.65
C LEU A 18 -21.45 5.77 16.13
N LEU A 19 -20.51 4.98 16.66
CA LEU A 19 -19.12 4.97 16.22
C LEU A 19 -18.99 4.59 14.74
N GLY A 20 -19.76 3.59 14.29
CA GLY A 20 -19.82 3.22 12.86
C GLY A 20 -20.33 4.36 11.99
N LEU A 21 -21.41 5.02 12.40
CA LEU A 21 -21.98 6.18 11.67
C LEU A 21 -21.00 7.36 11.63
N ILE A 22 -20.29 7.65 12.73
CA ILE A 22 -19.26 8.70 12.77
C ILE A 22 -18.12 8.36 11.77
N THR A 23 -17.64 7.11 11.76
CA THR A 23 -16.58 6.69 10.85
C THR A 23 -16.99 6.88 9.38
N VAL A 24 -18.19 6.42 9.01
CA VAL A 24 -18.71 6.61 7.64
C VAL A 24 -18.91 8.10 7.35
N GLY A 25 -19.44 8.86 8.29
CA GLY A 25 -19.62 10.31 8.18
C GLY A 25 -18.29 11.05 7.92
N CYS A 26 -17.23 10.69 8.64
CA CYS A 26 -15.88 11.26 8.42
C CYS A 26 -15.35 10.95 7.01
N VAL A 27 -15.52 9.72 6.53
CA VAL A 27 -15.08 9.35 5.17
C VAL A 27 -15.84 10.14 4.12
N LEU A 28 -17.17 10.26 4.27
CA LEU A 28 -18.00 11.06 3.36
C LEU A 28 -17.59 12.56 3.39
N LEU A 29 -17.37 13.10 4.58
CA LEU A 29 -16.95 14.50 4.75
C LEU A 29 -15.61 14.76 4.04
N ILE A 30 -14.60 13.89 4.22
CA ILE A 30 -13.31 13.99 3.55
C ILE A 30 -13.49 13.90 2.03
N SER A 31 -14.31 12.96 1.55
CA SER A 31 -14.58 12.78 0.12
C SER A 31 -15.20 14.03 -0.50
N VAL A 32 -16.25 14.58 0.14
CA VAL A 32 -16.90 15.82 -0.31
C VAL A 32 -15.94 16.99 -0.28
N TYR A 33 -15.15 17.13 0.79
CA TYR A 33 -14.17 18.19 0.93
C TYR A 33 -13.09 18.14 -0.18
N LEU A 34 -12.57 16.95 -0.52
CA LEU A 34 -11.61 16.79 -1.61
C LEU A 34 -12.22 17.16 -2.97
N ILE A 35 -13.47 16.79 -3.22
CA ILE A 35 -14.18 17.13 -4.46
C ILE A 35 -14.36 18.64 -4.57
N VAL A 36 -14.92 19.28 -3.53
CA VAL A 36 -15.20 20.72 -3.52
C VAL A 36 -13.92 21.54 -3.64
N SER A 37 -12.84 21.12 -2.98
CA SER A 37 -11.56 21.84 -2.98
C SER A 37 -10.70 21.57 -4.22
N GLY A 38 -10.84 20.38 -4.86
CA GLY A 38 -10.02 19.99 -6.00
C GLY A 38 -10.62 20.34 -7.38
N ILE A 39 -11.94 20.31 -7.53
CA ILE A 39 -12.59 20.60 -8.83
C ILE A 39 -12.24 22.00 -9.38
N PRO A 40 -12.18 23.08 -8.59
CA PRO A 40 -11.92 24.43 -9.12
C PRO A 40 -10.60 24.58 -9.87
N ALA A 41 -9.52 23.87 -9.45
CA ALA A 41 -8.26 23.89 -10.18
C ALA A 41 -8.37 23.16 -11.51
N ILE A 42 -9.03 22.01 -11.55
CA ILE A 42 -9.25 21.23 -12.79
C ILE A 42 -10.05 22.06 -13.80
N GLN A 43 -11.05 22.83 -13.35
CA GLN A 43 -11.83 23.71 -14.22
C GLN A 43 -11.00 24.85 -14.80
N LYS A 44 -10.07 25.42 -14.03
CA LYS A 44 -9.22 26.55 -14.48
C LYS A 44 -8.06 26.07 -15.38
N ILE A 45 -7.44 24.96 -15.06
CA ILE A 45 -6.27 24.41 -15.76
C ILE A 45 -6.73 23.62 -17.01
N GLY A 46 -7.88 22.98 -16.94
CA GLY A 46 -8.38 22.00 -17.88
C GLY A 46 -8.00 20.57 -17.49
N LEU A 47 -8.93 19.63 -17.65
CA LEU A 47 -8.74 18.23 -17.25
C LEU A 47 -7.58 17.55 -17.99
N VAL A 48 -7.48 17.77 -19.32
CA VAL A 48 -6.45 17.14 -20.15
C VAL A 48 -5.06 17.69 -19.85
N PRO A 49 -4.82 19.02 -19.82
CA PRO A 49 -3.53 19.57 -19.42
C PRO A 49 -3.11 19.18 -18.00
N PHE A 50 -4.07 19.06 -17.07
CA PHE A 50 -3.79 18.66 -15.69
C PHE A 50 -3.36 17.20 -15.61
N LEU A 51 -4.12 16.26 -16.15
CA LEU A 51 -3.84 14.83 -16.02
C LEU A 51 -2.69 14.36 -16.92
N PHE A 52 -2.58 14.88 -18.14
CA PHE A 52 -1.62 14.41 -19.14
C PHE A 52 -0.46 15.38 -19.39
N GLY A 53 -0.45 16.53 -18.74
CA GLY A 53 0.67 17.46 -18.76
C GLY A 53 1.92 16.82 -18.14
N LYS A 54 3.07 17.05 -18.75
CA LYS A 54 4.36 16.44 -18.36
C LYS A 54 5.20 17.32 -17.44
N THR A 55 4.78 18.56 -17.21
CA THR A 55 5.55 19.54 -16.45
C THR A 55 4.76 20.04 -15.26
N TRP A 56 5.39 19.96 -14.09
CA TRP A 56 4.92 20.59 -12.87
C TRP A 56 5.90 21.69 -12.49
N ALA A 57 5.48 22.94 -12.61
CA ALA A 57 6.27 24.14 -12.30
C ALA A 57 5.34 25.21 -11.70
N SER A 58 4.87 24.96 -10.49
CA SER A 58 3.86 25.76 -9.79
C SER A 58 4.32 27.17 -9.43
N THR A 59 5.65 27.39 -9.34
CA THR A 59 6.29 28.66 -8.93
C THR A 59 6.97 29.39 -10.09
N ALA A 60 6.86 28.89 -11.33
CA ALA A 60 7.42 29.55 -12.50
C ALA A 60 6.63 30.83 -12.86
N ALA A 61 7.25 31.70 -13.69
CA ALA A 61 6.59 32.91 -14.19
C ALA A 61 5.29 32.56 -14.95
N GLU A 62 5.28 31.48 -15.72
CA GLU A 62 4.09 30.85 -16.29
C GLU A 62 3.88 29.49 -15.59
N PRO A 63 2.97 29.41 -14.61
CA PRO A 63 2.78 28.19 -13.84
C PRO A 63 2.22 27.06 -14.69
N SER A 64 2.79 25.84 -14.55
CA SER A 64 2.30 24.60 -15.17
C SER A 64 1.97 23.57 -14.11
N TYR A 65 0.86 22.85 -14.30
CA TYR A 65 0.28 21.95 -13.31
C TYR A 65 0.02 20.54 -13.87
N GLY A 66 0.88 20.04 -14.74
CA GLY A 66 0.78 18.69 -15.29
C GLY A 66 1.24 17.62 -14.31
N ILE A 67 0.40 16.61 -14.04
CA ILE A 67 0.66 15.57 -13.04
C ILE A 67 0.93 14.18 -13.62
N LEU A 68 1.04 14.03 -14.93
CA LEU A 68 1.34 12.74 -15.56
C LEU A 68 2.58 12.06 -14.97
N PRO A 69 3.72 12.77 -14.73
CA PRO A 69 4.88 12.16 -14.12
C PRO A 69 4.57 11.54 -12.75
N PHE A 70 3.75 12.18 -11.92
CA PHE A 70 3.40 11.72 -10.58
C PHE A 70 2.50 10.48 -10.62
N ILE A 71 1.54 10.45 -11.57
CA ILE A 71 0.65 9.30 -11.79
C ILE A 71 1.49 8.09 -12.18
N LEU A 72 2.32 8.22 -13.22
CA LEU A 72 3.17 7.13 -13.71
C LEU A 72 4.18 6.67 -12.66
N THR A 73 4.79 7.61 -11.94
CA THR A 73 5.71 7.28 -10.84
C THR A 73 5.01 6.47 -9.74
N SER A 74 3.81 6.88 -9.34
CA SER A 74 3.03 6.16 -8.31
C SER A 74 2.63 4.76 -8.79
N VAL A 75 2.25 4.60 -10.07
CA VAL A 75 1.95 3.29 -10.67
C VAL A 75 3.20 2.40 -10.70
N TYR A 76 4.31 2.91 -11.25
CA TYR A 76 5.54 2.11 -11.39
C TYR A 76 6.19 1.80 -10.04
N GLY A 77 6.18 2.76 -9.11
CA GLY A 77 6.69 2.55 -7.76
C GLY A 77 5.92 1.48 -7.00
N THR A 78 4.59 1.57 -7.04
CA THR A 78 3.72 0.57 -6.41
C THR A 78 3.84 -0.80 -7.08
N ALA A 79 3.80 -0.86 -8.42
CA ALA A 79 3.97 -2.11 -9.16
C ALA A 79 5.31 -2.77 -8.87
N GLY A 80 6.41 -2.01 -8.86
CA GLY A 80 7.75 -2.50 -8.51
C GLY A 80 7.80 -3.03 -7.08
N ALA A 81 7.19 -2.33 -6.12
CA ALA A 81 7.12 -2.78 -4.73
C ALA A 81 6.32 -4.09 -4.58
N ILE A 82 5.23 -4.24 -5.33
CA ILE A 82 4.42 -5.47 -5.36
C ILE A 82 5.22 -6.63 -5.95
N VAL A 83 5.90 -6.42 -7.09
CA VAL A 83 6.70 -7.45 -7.78
C VAL A 83 7.82 -7.98 -6.88
N LEU A 84 8.41 -7.14 -6.04
CA LEU A 84 9.45 -7.57 -5.08
C LEU A 84 8.85 -8.07 -3.77
N GLY A 85 7.93 -7.31 -3.19
CA GLY A 85 7.44 -7.55 -1.82
C GLY A 85 6.46 -8.72 -1.72
N VAL A 86 5.58 -8.93 -2.72
CA VAL A 86 4.58 -10.01 -2.66
C VAL A 86 5.24 -11.38 -2.72
N PRO A 87 6.14 -11.70 -3.67
CA PRO A 87 6.79 -13.01 -3.69
C PRO A 87 7.60 -13.28 -2.41
N LEU A 88 8.38 -12.30 -1.95
CA LEU A 88 9.18 -12.44 -0.73
C LEU A 88 8.30 -12.63 0.51
N GLY A 89 7.26 -11.81 0.66
CA GLY A 89 6.33 -11.90 1.78
C GLY A 89 5.53 -13.21 1.78
N PHE A 90 5.04 -13.62 0.62
CA PHE A 90 4.30 -14.88 0.46
C PHE A 90 5.17 -16.11 0.76
N LEU A 91 6.36 -16.21 0.17
CA LEU A 91 7.26 -17.35 0.45
C LEU A 91 7.69 -17.39 1.92
N THR A 92 7.95 -16.22 2.52
CA THR A 92 8.23 -16.14 3.96
C THR A 92 7.04 -16.61 4.79
N ALA A 93 5.81 -16.26 4.39
CA ALA A 93 4.60 -16.71 5.09
C ALA A 93 4.40 -18.23 5.00
N VAL A 94 4.59 -18.82 3.82
CA VAL A 94 4.53 -20.28 3.64
C VAL A 94 5.59 -20.98 4.50
N TYR A 95 6.82 -20.45 4.50
CA TYR A 95 7.89 -20.97 5.35
C TYR A 95 7.53 -20.92 6.84
N LEU A 96 7.04 -19.80 7.33
CA LEU A 96 6.66 -19.62 8.75
C LEU A 96 5.47 -20.49 9.16
N ALA A 97 4.46 -20.61 8.28
CA ALA A 97 3.24 -21.33 8.62
C ALA A 97 3.42 -22.86 8.57
N LYS A 98 4.29 -23.39 7.67
CA LYS A 98 4.33 -24.81 7.32
C LYS A 98 5.68 -25.50 7.52
N VAL A 99 6.79 -24.77 7.50
CA VAL A 99 8.13 -25.38 7.45
C VAL A 99 8.97 -25.04 8.67
N ALA A 100 8.86 -23.83 9.20
CA ALA A 100 9.74 -23.34 10.23
C ALA A 100 9.61 -24.13 11.56
N PRO A 101 10.74 -24.55 12.16
CA PRO A 101 10.69 -25.17 13.49
C PRO A 101 10.20 -24.16 14.52
N PRO A 102 9.50 -24.58 15.61
CA PRO A 102 8.81 -23.69 16.55
C PRO A 102 9.67 -22.55 17.10
N ARG A 103 10.93 -22.82 17.44
CA ARG A 103 11.84 -21.79 17.96
C ARG A 103 12.16 -20.71 16.93
N LEU A 104 12.46 -21.11 15.69
CA LEU A 104 12.77 -20.16 14.60
C LEU A 104 11.53 -19.39 14.18
N LYS A 105 10.37 -20.04 14.14
CA LYS A 105 9.07 -19.40 13.87
C LYS A 105 8.84 -18.24 14.85
N THR A 106 8.94 -18.49 16.17
CA THR A 106 8.74 -17.46 17.20
C THR A 106 9.69 -16.26 17.02
N VAL A 107 10.97 -16.51 16.72
CA VAL A 107 11.96 -15.44 16.52
C VAL A 107 11.63 -14.61 15.25
N LEU A 108 11.28 -15.28 14.14
CA LEU A 108 10.96 -14.59 12.90
C LEU A 108 9.63 -13.83 12.99
N GLU A 109 8.62 -14.37 13.65
CA GLU A 109 7.36 -13.66 13.91
C GLU A 109 7.56 -12.43 14.78
N LEU A 110 8.43 -12.51 15.78
CA LEU A 110 8.82 -11.36 16.59
C LEU A 110 9.51 -10.31 15.71
N ALA A 111 10.47 -10.71 14.87
CA ALA A 111 11.16 -9.79 13.94
C ALA A 111 10.19 -9.11 12.96
N VAL A 112 9.26 -9.87 12.36
CA VAL A 112 8.21 -9.32 11.49
C VAL A 112 7.29 -8.37 12.27
N SER A 113 7.00 -8.67 13.54
CA SER A 113 6.19 -7.81 14.41
C SER A 113 6.88 -6.51 14.76
N LEU A 114 8.19 -6.55 15.03
CA LEU A 114 9.00 -5.36 15.23
C LEU A 114 9.06 -4.49 13.98
N LEU A 115 9.29 -5.09 12.80
CA LEU A 115 9.25 -4.37 11.52
C LEU A 115 7.89 -3.69 11.31
N ALA A 116 6.77 -4.36 11.63
CA ALA A 116 5.44 -3.76 11.50
C ALA A 116 5.24 -2.54 12.41
N GLY A 117 5.93 -2.48 13.55
CA GLY A 117 5.86 -1.37 14.52
C GLY A 117 6.76 -0.18 14.20
N ILE A 118 7.70 -0.30 13.26
CA ILE A 118 8.59 0.80 12.89
C ILE A 118 7.80 1.90 12.15
N PRO A 119 7.89 3.18 12.58
CA PRO A 119 7.29 4.30 11.85
C PRO A 119 7.87 4.43 10.44
N SER A 120 7.04 4.80 9.45
CA SER A 120 7.46 4.90 8.04
C SER A 120 8.63 5.87 7.82
N VAL A 121 8.67 6.95 8.57
CA VAL A 121 9.79 7.92 8.54
C VAL A 121 11.14 7.26 8.85
N VAL A 122 11.17 6.28 9.76
CA VAL A 122 12.41 5.57 10.10
C VAL A 122 12.88 4.71 8.93
N TYR A 123 11.96 4.05 8.21
CA TYR A 123 12.29 3.35 6.96
C TYR A 123 12.89 4.31 5.92
N GLY A 124 12.29 5.49 5.77
CA GLY A 124 12.78 6.54 4.89
C GLY A 124 14.17 7.03 5.31
N LEU A 125 14.39 7.25 6.61
CA LEU A 125 15.69 7.69 7.15
C LEU A 125 16.78 6.64 6.88
N VAL A 126 16.53 5.38 7.20
CA VAL A 126 17.47 4.29 6.92
C VAL A 126 17.71 4.16 5.41
N GLY A 127 16.64 4.26 4.61
CA GLY A 127 16.74 4.27 3.14
C GLY A 127 17.63 5.39 2.63
N MET A 128 17.46 6.60 3.15
CA MET A 128 18.27 7.76 2.78
C MET A 128 19.74 7.63 3.21
N LEU A 129 20.00 7.08 4.39
CA LEU A 129 21.38 7.00 4.92
C LEU A 129 22.15 5.78 4.40
N VAL A 130 21.48 4.69 4.03
CA VAL A 130 22.12 3.42 3.65
C VAL A 130 21.82 3.05 2.20
N LEU A 131 20.52 3.01 1.82
CA LEU A 131 20.11 2.52 0.50
C LEU A 131 20.48 3.50 -0.61
N VAL A 132 20.19 4.79 -0.44
CA VAL A 132 20.50 5.83 -1.45
C VAL A 132 21.99 5.92 -1.73
N PRO A 133 22.91 6.03 -0.73
CA PRO A 133 24.34 5.97 -1.00
C PRO A 133 24.80 4.63 -1.59
N GLY A 134 24.18 3.52 -1.18
CA GLY A 134 24.45 2.19 -1.74
C GLY A 134 24.12 2.12 -3.24
N ILE A 135 22.94 2.56 -3.65
CA ILE A 135 22.52 2.64 -5.06
C ILE A 135 23.46 3.55 -5.86
N ARG A 136 23.75 4.75 -5.31
CA ARG A 136 24.68 5.68 -5.93
C ARG A 136 26.03 5.03 -6.25
N LYS A 137 26.59 4.30 -5.27
CA LYS A 137 27.90 3.65 -5.38
C LYS A 137 27.89 2.47 -6.35
N VAL A 138 26.88 1.61 -6.26
CA VAL A 138 26.79 0.38 -7.09
C VAL A 138 26.54 0.71 -8.56
N PHE A 139 25.67 1.68 -8.85
CA PHE A 139 25.31 2.05 -10.22
C PHE A 139 26.06 3.27 -10.77
N HIS A 140 27.05 3.78 -10.01
CA HIS A 140 27.88 4.94 -10.41
C HIS A 140 27.04 6.18 -10.79
N LEU A 141 25.97 6.46 -10.04
CA LEU A 141 25.06 7.56 -10.30
C LEU A 141 25.54 8.86 -9.63
N ALA A 142 25.12 10.00 -10.17
CA ALA A 142 25.36 11.31 -9.55
C ALA A 142 24.61 11.43 -8.21
N ASP A 143 23.36 10.95 -8.17
CA ASP A 143 22.52 10.83 -6.97
C ASP A 143 21.88 9.43 -6.95
N GLY A 144 21.76 8.85 -5.76
CA GLY A 144 21.12 7.54 -5.56
C GLY A 144 19.64 7.65 -5.19
N ALA A 145 19.14 8.88 -4.90
CA ALA A 145 17.72 9.11 -4.67
C ALA A 145 16.95 8.89 -5.98
N SER A 146 16.04 7.89 -6.01
CA SER A 146 15.52 7.37 -7.27
C SER A 146 14.22 6.58 -7.08
N LEU A 147 13.57 6.27 -8.21
CA LEU A 147 12.44 5.35 -8.24
C LEU A 147 12.81 3.97 -7.69
N LEU A 148 14.04 3.47 -7.98
CA LEU A 148 14.51 2.20 -7.45
C LEU A 148 14.60 2.21 -5.91
N ALA A 149 15.15 3.28 -5.33
CA ALA A 149 15.21 3.43 -3.88
C ALA A 149 13.82 3.41 -3.24
N ALA A 150 12.86 4.12 -3.85
CA ALA A 150 11.47 4.12 -3.43
C ALA A 150 10.83 2.72 -3.52
N ILE A 151 11.03 1.99 -4.63
CA ILE A 151 10.53 0.62 -4.82
C ILE A 151 11.04 -0.31 -3.73
N VAL A 152 12.34 -0.28 -3.42
CA VAL A 152 12.94 -1.17 -2.41
C VAL A 152 12.40 -0.85 -1.01
N VAL A 153 12.32 0.43 -0.64
CA VAL A 153 11.77 0.84 0.66
C VAL A 153 10.29 0.44 0.78
N LEU A 154 9.48 0.70 -0.24
CA LEU A 154 8.07 0.28 -0.28
C LEU A 154 7.93 -1.23 -0.18
N ALA A 155 8.75 -2.00 -0.91
CA ALA A 155 8.74 -3.46 -0.87
C ALA A 155 9.00 -3.98 0.55
N ILE A 156 10.01 -3.43 1.25
CA ILE A 156 10.31 -3.81 2.64
C ILE A 156 9.15 -3.45 3.58
N MET A 157 8.53 -2.29 3.40
CA MET A 157 7.44 -1.81 4.24
C MET A 157 6.15 -2.63 4.13
N ILE A 158 5.87 -3.23 2.97
CA ILE A 158 4.68 -4.07 2.80
C ILE A 158 4.86 -5.50 3.31
N LEU A 159 6.11 -5.99 3.45
CA LEU A 159 6.42 -7.36 3.88
C LEU A 159 5.69 -7.77 5.18
N PRO A 160 5.72 -6.99 6.28
CA PRO A 160 5.10 -7.41 7.52
C PRO A 160 3.58 -7.64 7.39
N SER A 161 2.90 -6.81 6.63
CA SER A 161 1.46 -6.93 6.39
C SER A 161 1.12 -8.18 5.59
N ILE A 162 1.88 -8.43 4.51
CA ILE A 162 1.70 -9.62 3.66
C ILE A 162 2.01 -10.89 4.45
N ILE A 163 3.13 -10.92 5.17
CA ILE A 163 3.55 -12.10 5.94
C ILE A 163 2.50 -12.45 7.00
N LYS A 164 2.14 -11.49 7.88
CA LYS A 164 1.23 -11.76 9.00
C LYS A 164 -0.14 -12.26 8.55
N VAL A 165 -0.75 -11.57 7.60
CA VAL A 165 -2.10 -11.94 7.13
C VAL A 165 -2.06 -13.26 6.36
N SER A 166 -0.99 -13.51 5.57
CA SER A 166 -0.84 -14.79 4.87
C SER A 166 -0.55 -15.96 5.81
N VAL A 167 0.26 -15.77 6.86
CA VAL A 167 0.50 -16.80 7.91
C VAL A 167 -0.82 -17.17 8.57
N THR A 168 -1.59 -16.17 9.05
CA THR A 168 -2.90 -16.41 9.67
C THR A 168 -3.86 -17.16 8.74
N ALA A 169 -3.86 -16.83 7.43
CA ALA A 169 -4.69 -17.50 6.45
C ALA A 169 -4.28 -18.96 6.21
N LEU A 170 -2.96 -19.23 6.17
CA LEU A 170 -2.42 -20.59 6.00
C LEU A 170 -2.61 -21.47 7.22
N GLU A 171 -2.55 -20.90 8.43
CA GLU A 171 -2.81 -21.60 9.69
C GLU A 171 -4.29 -21.90 9.92
N ALA A 172 -5.18 -21.10 9.32
CA ALA A 172 -6.63 -21.35 9.39
C ALA A 172 -7.10 -22.50 8.48
N VAL A 173 -6.23 -23.07 7.62
CA VAL A 173 -6.56 -24.23 6.81
C VAL A 173 -6.68 -25.46 7.73
N PRO A 174 -7.81 -26.23 7.68
CA PRO A 174 -7.99 -27.42 8.48
C PRO A 174 -6.87 -28.46 8.22
N PRO A 175 -6.26 -29.03 9.27
CA PRO A 175 -5.15 -29.98 9.14
C PRO A 175 -5.57 -31.26 8.36
N GLU A 176 -6.84 -31.61 8.38
CA GLU A 176 -7.39 -32.76 7.67
C GLU A 176 -7.15 -32.69 6.14
N TYR A 177 -7.05 -31.48 5.58
CA TYR A 177 -6.75 -31.32 4.15
C TYR A 177 -5.32 -31.71 3.84
N GLU A 178 -4.38 -31.38 4.72
CA GLU A 178 -2.97 -31.73 4.58
C GLU A 178 -2.76 -33.23 4.83
N ASP A 179 -3.39 -33.78 5.87
CA ASP A 179 -3.33 -35.20 6.21
C ASP A 179 -3.87 -36.08 5.07
N ALA A 180 -4.99 -35.70 4.45
CA ALA A 180 -5.54 -36.40 3.29
C ALA A 180 -4.59 -36.41 2.09
N SER A 181 -3.93 -35.30 1.81
CA SER A 181 -2.93 -35.17 0.74
C SER A 181 -1.71 -36.07 0.99
N LEU A 182 -1.21 -36.06 2.22
CA LEU A 182 -0.06 -36.91 2.63
C LEU A 182 -0.43 -38.41 2.57
N ALA A 183 -1.65 -38.79 2.97
CA ALA A 183 -2.15 -40.15 2.89
C ALA A 183 -2.24 -40.69 1.44
N LEU A 184 -2.44 -39.77 0.46
CA LEU A 184 -2.41 -40.09 -0.97
C LEU A 184 -0.98 -40.17 -1.55
N GLY A 185 0.05 -39.98 -0.71
CA GLY A 185 1.46 -40.11 -1.11
C GLY A 185 2.10 -38.81 -1.62
N ALA A 186 1.43 -37.65 -1.48
CA ALA A 186 2.04 -36.36 -1.80
C ALA A 186 3.18 -36.04 -0.83
N THR A 187 4.20 -35.34 -1.32
CA THR A 187 5.26 -34.79 -0.46
C THR A 187 4.75 -33.59 0.34
N PRO A 188 5.37 -33.25 1.51
CA PRO A 188 4.97 -32.07 2.27
C PRO A 188 4.96 -30.77 1.43
N ILE A 189 5.98 -30.57 0.61
CA ILE A 189 6.06 -29.38 -0.25
C ILE A 189 4.91 -29.33 -1.27
N GLU A 190 4.58 -30.47 -1.90
CA GLU A 190 3.43 -30.55 -2.81
C GLU A 190 2.13 -30.27 -2.09
N THR A 191 1.93 -30.79 -0.87
CA THR A 191 0.77 -30.53 -0.03
C THR A 191 0.64 -29.03 0.27
N TYR A 192 1.73 -28.36 0.65
CA TYR A 192 1.67 -26.92 0.95
C TYR A 192 1.27 -26.09 -0.26
N PHE A 193 1.86 -26.33 -1.43
CA PHE A 193 1.57 -25.51 -2.62
C PHE A 193 0.32 -25.93 -3.38
N LYS A 194 -0.06 -27.22 -3.36
CA LYS A 194 -1.22 -27.72 -4.11
C LYS A 194 -2.51 -27.82 -3.27
N VAL A 195 -2.41 -27.83 -1.93
CA VAL A 195 -3.56 -27.96 -1.03
C VAL A 195 -3.69 -26.73 -0.11
N SER A 196 -2.69 -26.47 0.75
CA SER A 196 -2.79 -25.44 1.76
C SER A 196 -2.87 -24.01 1.17
N VAL A 197 -2.03 -23.69 0.18
CA VAL A 197 -2.03 -22.38 -0.50
C VAL A 197 -3.33 -22.13 -1.26
N PRO A 198 -3.85 -23.05 -2.10
CA PRO A 198 -5.16 -22.89 -2.73
C PRO A 198 -6.30 -22.76 -1.73
N ALA A 199 -6.29 -23.53 -0.63
CA ALA A 199 -7.30 -23.41 0.43
C ALA A 199 -7.26 -22.04 1.14
N ALA A 200 -6.07 -21.45 1.33
CA ALA A 200 -5.86 -20.14 1.94
C ALA A 200 -5.94 -18.95 0.93
N LYS A 201 -6.22 -19.19 -0.36
CA LYS A 201 -6.10 -18.19 -1.45
C LYS A 201 -6.81 -16.87 -1.17
N SER A 202 -8.00 -16.91 -0.55
CA SER A 202 -8.76 -15.70 -0.26
C SER A 202 -8.10 -14.83 0.80
N GLY A 203 -7.48 -15.42 1.82
CA GLY A 203 -6.73 -14.72 2.85
C GLY A 203 -5.40 -14.18 2.35
N ILE A 204 -4.68 -14.97 1.54
CA ILE A 204 -3.43 -14.53 0.90
C ILE A 204 -3.70 -13.34 -0.04
N ALA A 205 -4.77 -13.41 -0.83
CA ALA A 205 -5.15 -12.31 -1.69
C ALA A 205 -5.55 -11.05 -0.90
N ALA A 206 -6.24 -11.20 0.24
CA ALA A 206 -6.51 -10.07 1.15
C ALA A 206 -5.22 -9.47 1.71
N ALA A 207 -4.21 -10.28 2.02
CA ALA A 207 -2.88 -9.82 2.44
C ALA A 207 -2.21 -8.95 1.36
N VAL A 208 -2.29 -9.37 0.10
CA VAL A 208 -1.76 -8.60 -1.03
C VAL A 208 -2.49 -7.27 -1.19
N VAL A 209 -3.84 -7.26 -1.14
CA VAL A 209 -4.64 -6.02 -1.20
C VAL A 209 -4.24 -5.05 -0.11
N LEU A 210 -4.06 -5.53 1.12
CA LEU A 210 -3.62 -4.70 2.25
C LEU A 210 -2.21 -4.12 2.01
N GLY A 211 -1.28 -4.92 1.48
CA GLY A 211 0.06 -4.47 1.09
C GLY A 211 0.04 -3.41 0.00
N VAL A 212 -0.77 -3.62 -1.05
CA VAL A 212 -0.98 -2.65 -2.15
C VAL A 212 -1.51 -1.32 -1.62
N GLY A 213 -2.56 -1.36 -0.80
CA GLY A 213 -3.15 -0.16 -0.21
C GLY A 213 -2.13 0.64 0.61
N ARG A 214 -1.27 -0.06 1.37
CA ARG A 214 -0.19 0.56 2.14
C ARG A 214 0.88 1.19 1.23
N ALA A 215 1.29 0.51 0.15
CA ALA A 215 2.29 1.03 -0.77
C ALA A 215 1.83 2.30 -1.50
N ILE A 216 0.58 2.34 -1.95
CA ILE A 216 0.03 3.50 -2.67
C ILE A 216 -0.12 4.72 -1.74
N GLY A 217 -0.50 4.49 -0.48
CA GLY A 217 -0.73 5.55 0.49
C GLY A 217 0.54 6.10 1.14
N GLU A 218 1.71 5.50 0.89
CA GLU A 218 2.95 5.91 1.57
C GLU A 218 3.47 7.25 1.02
N ALA A 219 3.76 8.18 1.91
CA ALA A 219 4.27 9.48 1.57
C ALA A 219 5.65 9.75 2.18
N MET A 220 5.78 9.56 3.51
CA MET A 220 6.92 10.05 4.26
C MET A 220 8.23 9.30 3.96
N ALA A 221 8.19 7.96 3.94
CA ALA A 221 9.36 7.16 3.62
C ALA A 221 9.80 7.39 2.17
N VAL A 222 8.85 7.43 1.23
CA VAL A 222 9.12 7.66 -0.19
C VAL A 222 9.70 9.04 -0.43
N MET A 223 9.19 10.09 0.24
CA MET A 223 9.69 11.46 0.13
C MET A 223 11.20 11.54 0.43
N MET A 224 11.69 10.77 1.39
CA MET A 224 13.09 10.80 1.81
C MET A 224 14.04 10.10 0.83
N VAL A 225 13.55 9.14 0.03
CA VAL A 225 14.41 8.28 -0.82
C VAL A 225 14.20 8.49 -2.31
N SER A 226 13.10 9.13 -2.73
CA SER A 226 12.76 9.31 -4.16
C SER A 226 13.41 10.53 -4.81
N GLY A 227 14.00 11.45 -4.02
CA GLY A 227 14.56 12.71 -4.51
C GLY A 227 13.53 13.81 -4.77
N ASN A 228 12.25 13.47 -4.85
CA ASN A 228 11.09 14.39 -4.92
C ASN A 228 11.12 15.42 -6.07
N VAL A 229 11.74 15.07 -7.21
CA VAL A 229 11.81 15.91 -8.42
C VAL A 229 10.70 15.51 -9.40
N PRO A 230 9.98 16.47 -10.03
CA PRO A 230 8.86 16.22 -10.93
C PRO A 230 9.29 15.72 -12.33
N ASN A 231 10.14 14.69 -12.38
CA ASN A 231 10.60 14.07 -13.61
C ASN A 231 9.67 12.97 -14.10
N MET A 232 9.68 12.68 -15.40
CA MET A 232 9.09 11.44 -15.93
C MET A 232 9.80 10.24 -15.29
N PRO A 233 9.06 9.17 -14.93
CA PRO A 233 9.63 8.06 -14.20
C PRO A 233 10.72 7.32 -14.97
N SER A 234 11.87 7.22 -14.34
CA SER A 234 12.99 6.38 -14.74
C SER A 234 13.56 5.71 -13.50
N LEU A 235 14.03 4.47 -13.64
CA LEU A 235 14.41 3.63 -12.51
C LEU A 235 15.51 4.26 -11.64
N PHE A 236 16.45 4.96 -12.25
CA PHE A 236 17.64 5.53 -11.61
C PHE A 236 17.59 7.06 -11.48
N GLN A 237 16.46 7.69 -11.74
CA GLN A 237 16.30 9.13 -11.62
C GLN A 237 15.41 9.49 -10.42
N SER A 238 15.67 10.68 -9.88
CA SER A 238 14.81 11.29 -8.88
C SER A 238 13.43 11.53 -9.46
N VAL A 239 12.40 11.12 -8.70
CA VAL A 239 10.99 11.16 -9.11
C VAL A 239 10.11 11.69 -7.98
N ARG A 240 8.87 12.08 -8.32
CA ARG A 240 7.87 12.53 -7.38
C ARG A 240 6.59 11.70 -7.50
N PHE A 241 6.08 11.23 -6.37
CA PHE A 241 4.80 10.50 -6.28
C PHE A 241 3.63 11.45 -6.07
N LEU A 242 2.40 11.01 -6.31
CA LEU A 242 1.19 11.77 -6.00
C LEU A 242 1.12 12.13 -4.50
N THR A 243 1.44 11.18 -3.63
CA THR A 243 1.47 11.36 -2.17
C THR A 243 2.52 12.37 -1.75
N THR A 244 3.74 12.27 -2.29
CA THR A 244 4.84 13.17 -1.92
C THR A 244 4.63 14.58 -2.45
N ALA A 245 4.00 14.77 -3.61
CA ALA A 245 3.65 16.08 -4.14
C ALA A 245 2.74 16.84 -3.18
N VAL A 246 1.68 16.20 -2.68
CA VAL A 246 0.77 16.78 -1.70
C VAL A 246 1.50 17.06 -0.37
N ALA A 247 2.20 16.06 0.16
CA ALA A 247 2.85 16.16 1.47
C ALA A 247 3.95 17.23 1.52
N SER A 248 4.72 17.42 0.43
CA SER A 248 5.83 18.37 0.40
C SER A 248 5.41 19.81 0.17
N GLU A 249 4.35 20.08 -0.61
CA GLU A 249 4.01 21.42 -1.04
C GLU A 249 2.77 22.00 -0.34
N MET A 250 1.88 21.19 0.25
CA MET A 250 0.59 21.65 0.79
C MET A 250 0.73 22.76 1.84
N SER A 251 1.72 22.66 2.72
CA SER A 251 1.91 23.60 3.84
C SER A 251 2.36 24.98 3.39
N TYR A 252 3.01 25.08 2.22
CA TYR A 252 3.60 26.31 1.69
C TYR A 252 2.83 26.89 0.49
N SER A 253 1.81 26.18 0.04
CA SER A 253 1.03 26.54 -1.15
C SER A 253 -0.10 27.51 -0.85
N SER A 254 -0.45 28.35 -1.83
CA SER A 254 -1.59 29.26 -1.77
C SER A 254 -2.29 29.34 -3.13
N GLY A 255 -3.49 29.93 -3.16
CA GLY A 255 -4.22 30.20 -4.40
C GLY A 255 -4.44 28.96 -5.27
N LEU A 256 -4.12 29.06 -6.57
CA LEU A 256 -4.32 28.02 -7.56
C LEU A 256 -3.45 26.79 -7.31
N GLN A 257 -2.19 26.99 -6.84
CA GLN A 257 -1.30 25.88 -6.49
C GLN A 257 -1.93 24.98 -5.41
N ARG A 258 -2.46 25.59 -4.34
CA ARG A 258 -3.12 24.83 -3.27
C ARG A 258 -4.34 24.08 -3.76
N GLN A 259 -5.15 24.69 -4.64
CA GLN A 259 -6.28 24.02 -5.28
C GLN A 259 -5.81 22.85 -6.16
N ALA A 260 -4.73 23.01 -6.91
CA ALA A 260 -4.14 21.95 -7.73
C ALA A 260 -3.63 20.77 -6.88
N LEU A 261 -3.05 21.02 -5.69
CA LEU A 261 -2.67 19.97 -4.74
C LEU A 261 -3.89 19.22 -4.18
N PHE A 262 -5.01 19.89 -3.92
CA PHE A 262 -6.27 19.21 -3.61
C PHE A 262 -6.78 18.37 -4.77
N SER A 263 -6.58 18.84 -6.02
CA SER A 263 -6.91 18.03 -7.20
C SER A 263 -6.02 16.79 -7.30
N ILE A 264 -4.72 16.88 -6.96
CA ILE A 264 -3.82 15.71 -6.88
C ILE A 264 -4.34 14.73 -5.80
N ALA A 265 -4.72 15.23 -4.62
CA ALA A 265 -5.28 14.39 -3.58
C ALA A 265 -6.59 13.72 -4.00
N LEU A 266 -7.44 14.41 -4.77
CA LEU A 266 -8.66 13.84 -5.37
C LEU A 266 -8.32 12.73 -6.38
N VAL A 267 -7.35 12.96 -7.28
CA VAL A 267 -6.89 11.94 -8.23
C VAL A 267 -6.33 10.73 -7.50
N LEU A 268 -5.52 10.93 -6.47
CA LEU A 268 -4.99 9.84 -5.62
C LEU A 268 -6.12 9.05 -4.95
N PHE A 269 -7.10 9.74 -4.39
CA PHE A 269 -8.27 9.12 -3.76
C PHE A 269 -9.05 8.24 -4.75
N LEU A 270 -9.34 8.76 -5.95
CA LEU A 270 -10.01 8.01 -7.00
C LEU A 270 -9.17 6.82 -7.48
N PHE A 271 -7.85 6.99 -7.59
CA PHE A 271 -6.91 5.93 -7.96
C PHE A 271 -6.91 4.79 -6.94
N ILE A 272 -6.86 5.11 -5.63
CA ILE A 272 -6.94 4.12 -4.55
C ILE A 272 -8.30 3.40 -4.59
N MET A 273 -9.40 4.12 -4.77
CA MET A 273 -10.74 3.52 -4.89
C MET A 273 -10.83 2.58 -6.08
N LEU A 274 -10.31 2.97 -7.23
CA LEU A 274 -10.30 2.15 -8.45
C LEU A 274 -9.52 0.84 -8.25
N ILE A 275 -8.31 0.94 -7.67
CA ILE A 275 -7.49 -0.24 -7.40
C ILE A 275 -8.17 -1.17 -6.40
N ASN A 276 -8.69 -0.64 -5.30
CA ASN A 276 -9.40 -1.45 -4.30
C ASN A 276 -10.67 -2.11 -4.88
N ALA A 277 -11.44 -1.38 -5.70
CA ALA A 277 -12.62 -1.94 -6.36
C ALA A 277 -12.23 -3.06 -7.33
N THR A 278 -11.17 -2.85 -8.12
CA THR A 278 -10.65 -3.85 -9.07
C THR A 278 -10.17 -5.10 -8.36
N LEU A 279 -9.35 -4.95 -7.32
CA LEU A 279 -8.84 -6.08 -6.53
C LEU A 279 -9.97 -6.84 -5.86
N ASN A 280 -10.93 -6.15 -5.25
CA ASN A 280 -12.10 -6.78 -4.62
C ASN A 280 -13.01 -7.51 -5.64
N PHE A 281 -13.16 -6.97 -6.85
CA PHE A 281 -13.89 -7.64 -7.92
C PHE A 281 -13.25 -8.97 -8.31
N PHE A 282 -11.92 -8.99 -8.52
CA PHE A 282 -11.19 -10.23 -8.82
C PHE A 282 -11.28 -11.25 -7.68
N LEU A 283 -11.21 -10.80 -6.43
CA LEU A 283 -11.35 -11.68 -5.25
C LEU A 283 -12.74 -12.32 -5.16
N LYS A 284 -13.81 -11.57 -5.45
CA LYS A 284 -15.19 -12.11 -5.43
C LYS A 284 -15.39 -13.14 -6.54
N ARG A 285 -14.92 -12.86 -7.75
CA ARG A 285 -15.07 -13.77 -8.89
C ARG A 285 -14.38 -15.12 -8.67
N ASN A 286 -13.24 -15.12 -7.99
CA ASN A 286 -12.54 -16.37 -7.64
C ASN A 286 -13.26 -17.18 -6.54
N LYS A 287 -14.12 -16.56 -5.71
CA LYS A 287 -14.95 -17.29 -4.73
C LYS A 287 -16.18 -17.94 -5.35
N GLU A 288 -16.72 -17.41 -6.42
CA GLU A 288 -17.90 -17.96 -7.12
C GLU A 288 -17.54 -19.14 -8.04
N GLY A 289 -16.30 -19.23 -8.50
CA GLY A 289 -15.81 -20.37 -9.29
C GLY A 289 -15.50 -21.64 -8.48
N ASP A 290 -15.58 -21.58 -7.16
CA ASP A 290 -15.32 -22.70 -6.24
C ASP A 290 -16.61 -23.29 -5.63
N LYS A 291 -17.80 -22.84 -6.05
CA LYS A 291 -19.10 -23.43 -5.72
C LYS A 291 -19.58 -24.30 -6.89
#